data_b70d1c33580644bdc7aecfe96af0120c
#
_entry.id   b70d1c33580644bdc7aecfe96af0120c
#
_cell.length_a   1.000
_cell.length_b   1.000
_cell.length_c   1.000
_cell.angle_alpha   90.00
_cell.angle_beta   90.00
_cell.angle_gamma   90.00
#
_symmetry.space_group_name_H-M   'P 1'
#
loop_
_entity.id
_entity.type
_entity.pdbx_description
1 polymer ?
#
loop_
_entity_poly.entity_id
_entity_poly.type
_entity_poly.pdbx_seq_one_letter_code
_entity_poly.pdbx_strand_id
1 'polypeptide(L)'
;MLVAAVAVAIALAVTTWAEASTPTRASWTTAANGICGAGNAQIRRLPTGTAPTVSVAKFRAIAGIVSRENTKLAMLPRPVSELPNIAFFLSKSRALVPLYGQAARAAARSDNAAVTRVLITIKGVLLWRDYTARVLEAPVCAEAW
;
A
#
# COMPACT_ATOMS: atom_id res chain seq x y z
N MET A 1 -23.61 -30.28 -66.21
CA MET A 1 -24.11 -29.55 -65.04
C MET A 1 -23.33 -30.02 -63.79
N LEU A 2 -22.33 -29.24 -63.36
CA LEU A 2 -21.56 -29.52 -62.15
C LEU A 2 -22.18 -28.72 -61.02
N VAL A 3 -22.62 -29.35 -59.94
CA VAL A 3 -23.09 -28.74 -58.72
C VAL A 3 -21.91 -28.71 -57.73
N ALA A 4 -21.37 -27.54 -57.48
CA ALA A 4 -20.31 -27.33 -56.49
C ALA A 4 -20.95 -27.22 -55.10
N ALA A 5 -20.62 -28.13 -54.22
CA ALA A 5 -21.00 -28.10 -52.79
C ALA A 5 -20.02 -27.21 -52.03
N VAL A 6 -20.48 -26.08 -51.49
CA VAL A 6 -19.71 -25.21 -50.60
C VAL A 6 -19.89 -25.70 -49.19
N ALA A 7 -18.84 -26.26 -48.60
CA ALA A 7 -18.82 -26.64 -47.18
C ALA A 7 -18.43 -25.39 -46.36
N VAL A 8 -19.36 -24.86 -45.58
CA VAL A 8 -19.08 -23.77 -44.60
C VAL A 8 -18.62 -24.40 -43.31
N ALA A 9 -17.34 -24.28 -43.00
CA ALA A 9 -16.77 -24.68 -41.71
C ALA A 9 -17.03 -23.55 -40.69
N ILE A 10 -17.95 -23.78 -39.77
CA ILE A 10 -18.18 -22.90 -38.61
C ILE A 10 -17.12 -23.24 -37.55
N ALA A 11 -16.10 -22.40 -37.43
CA ALA A 11 -15.14 -22.48 -36.35
C ALA A 11 -15.79 -21.96 -35.05
N LEU A 12 -16.17 -22.86 -34.16
CA LEU A 12 -16.59 -22.54 -32.80
C LEU A 12 -15.36 -22.05 -32.03
N ALA A 13 -15.18 -20.74 -31.89
CA ALA A 13 -14.23 -20.16 -30.96
C ALA A 13 -14.72 -20.43 -29.53
N VAL A 14 -14.16 -21.45 -28.87
CA VAL A 14 -14.34 -21.69 -27.45
C VAL A 14 -13.56 -20.61 -26.72
N THR A 15 -14.22 -19.52 -26.33
CA THR A 15 -13.68 -18.55 -25.40
C THR A 15 -13.58 -19.22 -24.03
N THR A 16 -12.38 -19.68 -23.67
CA THR A 16 -12.08 -20.11 -22.31
C THR A 16 -12.18 -18.88 -21.41
N TRP A 17 -13.28 -18.81 -20.66
CA TRP A 17 -13.40 -17.84 -19.58
C TRP A 17 -12.33 -18.22 -18.55
N ALA A 18 -11.28 -17.40 -18.43
CA ALA A 18 -10.34 -17.52 -17.33
C ALA A 18 -11.15 -17.30 -16.06
N GLU A 19 -11.41 -18.37 -15.30
CA GLU A 19 -12.01 -18.27 -13.98
C GLU A 19 -11.14 -17.34 -13.16
N ALA A 20 -11.69 -16.17 -12.80
CA ALA A 20 -11.03 -15.26 -11.91
C ALA A 20 -10.81 -16.00 -10.58
N SER A 21 -9.57 -16.39 -10.30
CA SER A 21 -9.23 -17.13 -9.10
C SER A 21 -9.66 -16.34 -7.86
N THR A 22 -10.42 -17.00 -6.98
CA THR A 22 -10.85 -16.39 -5.72
C THR A 22 -9.65 -15.84 -4.95
N PRO A 23 -9.67 -14.57 -4.51
CA PRO A 23 -8.57 -13.99 -3.78
C PRO A 23 -8.26 -14.80 -2.51
N THR A 24 -7.01 -15.18 -2.33
CA THR A 24 -6.53 -15.89 -1.14
C THR A 24 -5.71 -14.97 -0.26
N ARG A 25 -5.51 -15.32 1.02
CA ARG A 25 -4.58 -14.62 1.90
C ARG A 25 -3.19 -14.54 1.26
N ALA A 26 -2.67 -15.67 0.76
CA ALA A 26 -1.35 -15.75 0.16
C ALA A 26 -1.19 -14.82 -1.05
N SER A 27 -2.17 -14.76 -1.95
CA SER A 27 -2.13 -13.86 -3.11
C SER A 27 -2.14 -12.39 -2.70
N TRP A 28 -2.98 -12.02 -1.72
CA TRP A 28 -3.02 -10.68 -1.17
C TRP A 28 -1.69 -10.31 -0.48
N THR A 29 -1.18 -11.19 0.38
CA THR A 29 0.08 -11.01 1.11
C THR A 29 1.26 -10.78 0.16
N THR A 30 1.39 -11.60 -0.88
CA THR A 30 2.46 -11.45 -1.88
C THR A 30 2.40 -10.09 -2.57
N ALA A 31 1.20 -9.69 -3.03
CA ALA A 31 1.02 -8.40 -3.69
C ALA A 31 1.25 -7.22 -2.72
N ALA A 32 0.75 -7.32 -1.48
CA ALA A 32 0.94 -6.29 -0.47
C ALA A 32 2.42 -6.11 -0.10
N ASN A 33 3.17 -7.20 0.11
CA ASN A 33 4.60 -7.15 0.38
C ASN A 33 5.38 -6.49 -0.76
N GLY A 34 5.02 -6.74 -2.02
CA GLY A 34 5.63 -6.07 -3.18
C GLY A 34 5.40 -4.54 -3.15
N ILE A 35 4.17 -4.11 -2.85
CA ILE A 35 3.81 -2.68 -2.75
C ILE A 35 4.56 -2.01 -1.60
N CYS A 36 4.53 -2.60 -0.40
CA CYS A 36 5.21 -2.07 0.79
C CYS A 36 6.73 -2.04 0.60
N GLY A 37 7.32 -3.09 0.01
CA GLY A 37 8.76 -3.15 -0.27
C GLY A 37 9.22 -2.04 -1.20
N ALA A 38 8.44 -1.72 -2.22
CA ALA A 38 8.73 -0.61 -3.12
C ALA A 38 8.66 0.76 -2.40
N GLY A 39 7.70 0.96 -1.50
CA GLY A 39 7.59 2.17 -0.69
C GLY A 39 8.72 2.28 0.33
N ASN A 40 9.00 1.21 1.06
CA ASN A 40 10.12 1.15 2.02
C ASN A 40 11.45 1.50 1.33
N ALA A 41 11.70 0.99 0.11
CA ALA A 41 12.89 1.32 -0.66
C ALA A 41 12.96 2.81 -1.04
N GLN A 42 11.84 3.45 -1.36
CA GLN A 42 11.78 4.88 -1.61
C GLN A 42 12.08 5.70 -0.34
N ILE A 43 11.49 5.31 0.81
CA ILE A 43 11.69 6.02 2.08
C ILE A 43 13.14 5.93 2.54
N ARG A 44 13.79 4.76 2.40
CA ARG A 44 15.22 4.59 2.74
C ARG A 44 16.16 5.45 1.91
N ARG A 45 15.75 5.91 0.74
CA ARG A 45 16.54 6.81 -0.13
C ARG A 45 16.34 8.30 0.17
N LEU A 46 15.41 8.65 1.08
CA LEU A 46 15.17 10.03 1.42
C LEU A 46 16.38 10.60 2.17
N PRO A 47 16.67 11.92 2.00
CA PRO A 47 17.78 12.56 2.66
C PRO A 47 17.72 12.37 4.18
N THR A 48 18.88 12.14 4.77
CA THR A 48 19.08 12.10 6.23
C THR A 48 19.69 13.41 6.67
N GLY A 49 19.16 13.99 7.75
CA GLY A 49 19.67 15.24 8.31
C GLY A 49 18.68 15.84 9.30
N THR A 50 19.18 16.70 10.17
CA THR A 50 18.41 17.37 11.22
C THR A 50 17.97 18.78 10.85
N ALA A 51 18.45 19.34 9.73
CA ALA A 51 18.06 20.66 9.28
C ALA A 51 16.53 20.73 9.05
N PRO A 52 15.84 21.81 9.46
CA PRO A 52 14.40 21.96 9.32
C PRO A 52 13.90 21.73 7.89
N THR A 53 14.62 22.24 6.89
CA THR A 53 14.29 22.08 5.47
C THR A 53 14.32 20.63 5.03
N VAL A 54 15.32 19.84 5.48
CA VAL A 54 15.42 18.40 5.22
C VAL A 54 14.25 17.66 5.87
N SER A 55 13.93 18.00 7.12
CA SER A 55 12.81 17.39 7.86
C SER A 55 11.47 17.65 7.18
N VAL A 56 11.21 18.88 6.73
CA VAL A 56 9.98 19.24 6.00
C VAL A 56 9.84 18.43 4.70
N ALA A 57 10.91 18.40 3.89
CA ALA A 57 10.93 17.66 2.63
C ALA A 57 10.72 16.15 2.86
N LYS A 58 11.41 15.59 3.86
CA LYS A 58 11.30 14.19 4.23
C LYS A 58 9.87 13.81 4.64
N PHE A 59 9.26 14.55 5.55
CA PHE A 59 7.89 14.25 6.02
C PHE A 59 6.87 14.36 4.89
N ARG A 60 6.98 15.34 4.01
CA ARG A 60 6.12 15.47 2.83
C ARG A 60 6.31 14.29 1.86
N ALA A 61 7.55 13.88 1.62
CA ALA A 61 7.86 12.75 0.76
C ALA A 61 7.28 11.45 1.33
N ILE A 62 7.44 11.18 2.63
CA ILE A 62 6.85 10.01 3.30
C ILE A 62 5.33 10.03 3.16
N ALA A 63 4.67 11.15 3.45
CA ALA A 63 3.22 11.27 3.29
C ALA A 63 2.77 10.91 1.86
N GLY A 64 3.49 11.38 0.84
CA GLY A 64 3.20 11.07 -0.56
C GLY A 64 3.43 9.60 -0.92
N ILE A 65 4.50 8.98 -0.41
CA ILE A 65 4.79 7.56 -0.63
C ILE A 65 3.68 6.71 0.00
N VAL A 66 3.37 6.93 1.28
CA VAL A 66 2.33 6.20 2.02
C VAL A 66 0.95 6.38 1.37
N SER A 67 0.63 7.56 0.87
CA SER A 67 -0.62 7.81 0.16
C SER A 67 -0.74 6.95 -1.12
N ARG A 68 0.32 6.86 -1.93
CA ARG A 68 0.35 6.01 -3.12
C ARG A 68 0.29 4.53 -2.79
N GLU A 69 0.99 4.08 -1.73
CA GLU A 69 0.88 2.70 -1.24
C GLU A 69 -0.56 2.36 -0.85
N ASN A 70 -1.21 3.22 -0.07
CA ASN A 70 -2.58 3.03 0.36
C ASN A 70 -3.54 2.89 -0.81
N THR A 71 -3.36 3.69 -1.86
CA THR A 71 -4.17 3.58 -3.08
C THR A 71 -3.98 2.22 -3.73
N LYS A 72 -2.74 1.76 -3.92
CA LYS A 72 -2.43 0.47 -4.53
C LYS A 72 -2.96 -0.70 -3.68
N LEU A 73 -2.73 -0.68 -2.37
CA LEU A 73 -3.20 -1.71 -1.44
C LEU A 73 -4.73 -1.79 -1.39
N ALA A 74 -5.42 -0.65 -1.49
CA ALA A 74 -6.87 -0.60 -1.50
C ALA A 74 -7.48 -1.24 -2.76
N MET A 75 -6.75 -1.27 -3.86
CA MET A 75 -7.17 -1.86 -5.14
C MET A 75 -6.93 -3.37 -5.22
N LEU A 76 -6.17 -3.96 -4.29
CA LEU A 76 -5.92 -5.40 -4.30
C LEU A 76 -7.23 -6.18 -4.05
N PRO A 77 -7.46 -7.26 -4.80
CA PRO A 77 -8.52 -8.21 -4.51
C PRO A 77 -8.38 -8.78 -3.10
N ARG A 78 -9.45 -8.73 -2.30
CA ARG A 78 -9.40 -9.06 -0.87
C ARG A 78 -10.04 -10.41 -0.59
N PRO A 79 -9.35 -11.32 0.11
CA PRO A 79 -9.97 -12.55 0.61
C PRO A 79 -11.02 -12.22 1.67
N VAL A 80 -12.18 -12.86 1.56
CA VAL A 80 -13.34 -12.59 2.45
C VAL A 80 -12.99 -12.83 3.92
N SER A 81 -12.22 -13.87 4.21
CA SER A 81 -11.77 -14.21 5.58
C SER A 81 -10.91 -13.13 6.24
N GLU A 82 -10.24 -12.29 5.45
CA GLU A 82 -9.31 -11.28 5.94
C GLU A 82 -9.84 -9.84 5.86
N LEU A 83 -11.08 -9.66 5.42
CA LEU A 83 -11.66 -8.31 5.26
C LEU A 83 -11.52 -7.42 6.49
N PRO A 84 -11.80 -7.88 7.73
CA PRO A 84 -11.65 -7.03 8.93
C PRO A 84 -10.18 -6.61 9.16
N ASN A 85 -9.24 -7.55 9.05
CA ASN A 85 -7.82 -7.31 9.26
C ASN A 85 -7.26 -6.35 8.20
N ILE A 86 -7.61 -6.57 6.92
CA ILE A 86 -7.19 -5.69 5.82
C ILE A 86 -7.78 -4.29 5.99
N ALA A 87 -9.07 -4.18 6.36
CA ALA A 87 -9.71 -2.89 6.59
C ALA A 87 -9.03 -2.12 7.74
N PHE A 88 -8.69 -2.81 8.84
CA PHE A 88 -8.00 -2.20 9.97
C PHE A 88 -6.57 -1.77 9.59
N PHE A 89 -5.80 -2.63 8.91
CA PHE A 89 -4.47 -2.30 8.39
C PHE A 89 -4.50 -1.04 7.50
N LEU A 90 -5.41 -1.00 6.53
CA LEU A 90 -5.56 0.16 5.63
C LEU A 90 -6.00 1.42 6.37
N SER A 91 -6.85 1.30 7.39
CA SER A 91 -7.25 2.42 8.25
C SER A 91 -6.04 3.04 8.95
N LYS A 92 -5.18 2.21 9.57
CA LYS A 92 -3.96 2.69 10.23
C LYS A 92 -2.95 3.28 9.24
N SER A 93 -2.76 2.64 8.10
CA SER A 93 -1.91 3.18 7.04
C SER A 93 -2.39 4.54 6.52
N ARG A 94 -3.70 4.73 6.33
CA ARG A 94 -4.27 6.02 5.90
C ARG A 94 -4.09 7.11 6.96
N ALA A 95 -4.18 6.77 8.24
CA ALA A 95 -4.00 7.73 9.33
C ALA A 95 -2.57 8.32 9.37
N LEU A 96 -1.57 7.65 8.82
CA LEU A 96 -0.20 8.15 8.74
C LEU A 96 -0.06 9.37 7.82
N VAL A 97 -0.82 9.44 6.74
CA VAL A 97 -0.71 10.51 5.73
C VAL A 97 -0.91 11.91 6.34
N PRO A 98 -2.04 12.20 7.01
CA PRO A 98 -2.22 13.51 7.64
C PRO A 98 -1.24 13.76 8.80
N LEU A 99 -0.79 12.72 9.52
CA LEU A 99 0.17 12.86 10.60
C LEU A 99 1.55 13.32 10.08
N TYR A 100 2.06 12.70 9.01
CA TYR A 100 3.29 13.19 8.37
C TYR A 100 3.13 14.60 7.80
N GLY A 101 1.95 14.96 7.28
CA GLY A 101 1.63 16.33 6.90
C GLY A 101 1.68 17.31 8.08
N GLN A 102 1.19 16.90 9.26
CA GLN A 102 1.29 17.71 10.49
C GLN A 102 2.75 17.87 10.93
N ALA A 103 3.56 16.80 10.91
CA ALA A 103 4.97 16.86 11.23
C ALA A 103 5.72 17.82 10.30
N ALA A 104 5.41 17.79 8.99
CA ALA A 104 5.99 18.72 8.03
C ALA A 104 5.64 20.20 8.33
N ARG A 105 4.39 20.46 8.68
CA ARG A 105 3.94 21.84 9.05
C ARG A 105 4.59 22.32 10.35
N ALA A 106 4.72 21.44 11.35
CA ALA A 106 5.42 21.79 12.61
C ALA A 106 6.91 22.07 12.38
N ALA A 107 7.59 21.23 11.59
CA ALA A 107 8.98 21.43 11.22
C ALA A 107 9.19 22.73 10.43
N ALA A 108 8.27 23.10 9.54
CA ALA A 108 8.33 24.35 8.78
C ALA A 108 8.26 25.59 9.69
N ARG A 109 7.66 25.48 10.87
CA ARG A 109 7.61 26.54 11.89
C ARG A 109 8.71 26.43 12.94
N SER A 110 9.65 25.49 12.78
CA SER A 110 10.67 25.16 13.78
C SER A 110 10.09 24.79 15.17
N ASP A 111 8.85 24.30 15.20
CA ASP A 111 8.17 23.87 16.43
C ASP A 111 8.55 22.41 16.76
N ASN A 112 9.73 22.24 17.36
CA ASN A 112 10.27 20.95 17.71
C ASN A 112 9.38 20.18 18.71
N ALA A 113 8.69 20.88 19.62
CA ALA A 113 7.78 20.27 20.58
C ALA A 113 6.56 19.67 19.86
N ALA A 114 5.99 20.38 18.88
CA ALA A 114 4.90 19.86 18.07
C ALA A 114 5.37 18.70 17.18
N VAL A 115 6.56 18.77 16.57
CA VAL A 115 7.16 17.64 15.82
C VAL A 115 7.24 16.41 16.71
N THR A 116 7.80 16.53 17.90
CA THR A 116 7.94 15.40 18.84
C THR A 116 6.59 14.78 19.20
N ARG A 117 5.58 15.58 19.53
CA ARG A 117 4.23 15.08 19.83
C ARG A 117 3.63 14.29 18.66
N VAL A 118 3.76 14.82 17.44
CA VAL A 118 3.24 14.15 16.24
C VAL A 118 3.99 12.82 15.99
N LEU A 119 5.31 12.79 16.15
CA LEU A 119 6.10 11.58 15.98
C LEU A 119 5.73 10.48 17.00
N ILE A 120 5.40 10.84 18.24
CA ILE A 120 4.88 9.90 19.24
C ILE A 120 3.56 9.30 18.75
N THR A 121 2.66 10.12 18.21
CA THR A 121 1.39 9.65 17.64
C THR A 121 1.62 8.73 16.44
N ILE A 122 2.52 9.10 15.52
CA ILE A 122 2.91 8.26 14.37
C ILE A 122 3.41 6.90 14.87
N LYS A 123 4.30 6.87 15.85
CA LYS A 123 4.81 5.62 16.42
C LYS A 123 3.68 4.72 16.95
N GLY A 124 2.71 5.28 17.64
CA GLY A 124 1.53 4.54 18.12
C GLY A 124 0.71 3.95 16.98
N VAL A 125 0.49 4.69 15.89
CA VAL A 125 -0.23 4.20 14.71
C VAL A 125 0.56 3.10 14.00
N LEU A 126 1.89 3.27 13.85
CA LEU A 126 2.78 2.27 13.25
C LEU A 126 2.74 0.95 14.02
N LEU A 127 2.78 0.96 15.33
CA LEU A 127 2.69 -0.27 16.15
C LEU A 127 1.45 -1.10 15.80
N TRP A 128 0.29 -0.46 15.67
CA TRP A 128 -0.95 -1.16 15.30
C TRP A 128 -0.96 -1.63 13.85
N ARG A 129 -0.45 -0.82 12.93
CA ARG A 129 -0.28 -1.18 11.52
C ARG A 129 0.62 -2.40 11.38
N ASP A 130 1.77 -2.38 12.04
CA ASP A 130 2.78 -3.44 11.96
C ASP A 130 2.30 -4.73 12.61
N TYR A 131 1.60 -4.64 13.76
CA TYR A 131 0.93 -5.78 14.36
C TYR A 131 -0.03 -6.43 13.37
N THR A 132 -0.90 -5.64 12.75
CA THR A 132 -1.90 -6.17 11.81
C THR A 132 -1.25 -6.72 10.53
N ALA A 133 -0.17 -6.11 10.04
CA ALA A 133 0.59 -6.64 8.92
C ALA A 133 1.17 -8.03 9.22
N ARG A 134 1.64 -8.27 10.45
CA ARG A 134 2.10 -9.59 10.90
C ARG A 134 0.96 -10.60 10.99
N VAL A 135 -0.21 -10.20 11.49
CA VAL A 135 -1.42 -11.04 11.50
C VAL A 135 -1.82 -11.46 10.08
N LEU A 136 -1.65 -10.55 9.10
CA LEU A 136 -1.90 -10.80 7.68
C LEU A 136 -0.74 -11.56 6.99
N GLU A 137 0.31 -11.94 7.71
CA GLU A 137 1.50 -12.58 7.17
C GLU A 137 2.22 -11.72 6.09
N ALA A 138 2.10 -10.40 6.19
CA ALA A 138 2.72 -9.43 5.30
C ALA A 138 3.92 -8.72 5.99
N PRO A 139 5.03 -9.42 6.31
CA PRO A 139 6.11 -8.90 7.14
C PRO A 139 6.80 -7.67 6.54
N VAL A 140 6.88 -7.56 5.21
CA VAL A 140 7.48 -6.40 4.55
C VAL A 140 6.67 -5.13 4.79
N CYS A 141 5.34 -5.27 4.98
CA CYS A 141 4.48 -4.16 5.38
C CYS A 141 4.62 -3.78 6.86
N ALA A 142 5.23 -4.65 7.69
CA ALA A 142 5.51 -4.42 9.10
C ALA A 142 6.90 -3.79 9.35
N GLU A 143 7.70 -3.57 8.31
CA GLU A 143 8.98 -2.88 8.46
C GLU A 143 8.72 -1.39 8.77
N ALA A 144 9.10 -0.96 10.00
CA ALA A 144 9.11 0.45 10.37
C ALA A 144 10.28 1.15 9.66
N TRP A 145 10.04 2.34 9.15
CA TRP A 145 11.04 3.21 8.50
C TRP A 145 11.84 4.02 9.51
#